data_a1d71e041516fe983bdd72f738f35c19
#
_entry.id   a1d71e041516fe983bdd72f738f35c19
#
_cell.length_a   1.000
_cell.length_b   1.000
_cell.length_c   1.000
_cell.angle_alpha   90.00
_cell.angle_beta   90.00
_cell.angle_gamma   90.00
#
_symmetry.space_group_name_H-M   'P 1'
#
loop_
_entity.id
_entity.type
_entity.pdbx_description
1 polymer ?
#
loop_
_entity_poly.entity_id
_entity_poly.type
_entity_poly.pdbx_seq_one_letter_code
_entity_poly.pdbx_strand_id
1 'polypeptide(L)'
;MDTKQRILDEALTLFSEKGYANVFVNDIAEKVGIKAPSLYKHYKNKQAIFEAIITEMNNRFEQQAHTLSINGTDPTADAEVYKSMDEDHLVKLGTDLFTYYLHDTYTKRFRKMLSLEQFQDKGLRRKRSTKDCFSP
;
A
#
# COMPACT_ATOMS: atom_id res chain seq x y z
N MET A 1 3.41 -19.02 5.92
CA MET A 1 2.62 -17.77 6.00
C MET A 1 1.43 -18.04 6.90
N ASP A 2 1.27 -17.27 7.95
CA ASP A 2 0.15 -17.46 8.86
C ASP A 2 -1.17 -16.95 8.23
N THR A 3 -2.30 -17.32 8.82
CA THR A 3 -3.63 -16.95 8.31
C THR A 3 -3.82 -15.43 8.26
N LYS A 4 -3.30 -14.72 9.26
CA LYS A 4 -3.39 -13.25 9.33
C LYS A 4 -2.67 -12.58 8.16
N GLN A 5 -1.49 -13.07 7.82
CA GLN A 5 -0.71 -12.58 6.68
C GLN A 5 -1.37 -12.92 5.33
N ARG A 6 -1.97 -14.12 5.23
CA ARG A 6 -2.73 -14.51 4.03
C ARG A 6 -3.95 -13.63 3.80
N ILE A 7 -4.64 -13.23 4.87
CA ILE A 7 -5.77 -12.28 4.78
C ILE A 7 -5.30 -10.96 4.19
N LEU A 8 -4.18 -10.40 4.66
CA LEU A 8 -3.62 -9.14 4.11
C LEU A 8 -3.22 -9.28 2.65
N ASP A 9 -2.57 -10.37 2.28
CA ASP A 9 -2.11 -10.60 0.92
C ASP A 9 -3.26 -10.71 -0.09
N GLU A 10 -4.28 -11.50 0.23
CA GLU A 10 -5.47 -11.66 -0.61
C GLU A 10 -6.33 -10.38 -0.65
N ALA A 11 -6.46 -9.68 0.48
CA ALA A 11 -7.16 -8.41 0.54
C ALA A 11 -6.49 -7.35 -0.34
N LEU A 12 -5.16 -7.24 -0.27
CA LEU A 12 -4.40 -6.32 -1.12
C LEU A 12 -4.60 -6.62 -2.60
N THR A 13 -4.58 -7.89 -2.99
CA THR A 13 -4.85 -8.32 -4.37
C THR A 13 -6.25 -7.89 -4.81
N LEU A 14 -7.27 -8.17 -4.02
CA LEU A 14 -8.65 -7.79 -4.34
C LEU A 14 -8.85 -6.28 -4.40
N PHE A 15 -8.30 -5.53 -3.44
CA PHE A 15 -8.37 -4.07 -3.45
C PHE A 15 -7.64 -3.47 -4.65
N SER A 16 -6.53 -4.06 -5.08
CA SER A 16 -5.79 -3.61 -6.26
C SER A 16 -6.51 -3.88 -7.59
N GLU A 17 -7.36 -4.89 -7.62
CA GLU A 17 -8.11 -5.29 -8.82
C GLU A 17 -9.47 -4.60 -8.94
N LYS A 18 -10.20 -4.50 -7.83
CA LYS A 18 -11.60 -4.08 -7.81
C LYS A 18 -11.84 -2.72 -7.13
N GLY A 19 -10.88 -2.22 -6.37
CA GLY A 19 -11.03 -1.07 -5.48
C GLY A 19 -11.66 -1.45 -4.13
N TYR A 20 -11.35 -0.65 -3.11
CA TYR A 20 -11.80 -0.90 -1.72
C TYR A 20 -13.31 -1.02 -1.58
N ALA A 21 -14.08 -0.13 -2.22
CA ALA A 21 -15.54 -0.09 -2.10
C ALA A 21 -16.24 -1.33 -2.67
N ASN A 22 -15.62 -2.01 -3.63
CA ASN A 22 -16.19 -3.14 -4.35
C ASN A 22 -15.77 -4.51 -3.78
N VAL A 23 -15.02 -4.53 -2.70
CA VAL A 23 -14.57 -5.75 -2.02
C VAL A 23 -15.27 -5.89 -0.69
N PHE A 24 -15.85 -7.05 -0.44
CA PHE A 24 -16.51 -7.40 0.80
C PHE A 24 -15.64 -8.36 1.62
N VAL A 25 -15.83 -8.38 2.93
CA VAL A 25 -15.09 -9.29 3.83
C VAL A 25 -15.28 -10.76 3.43
N ASN A 26 -16.48 -11.13 2.98
CA ASN A 26 -16.74 -12.48 2.47
C ASN A 26 -15.88 -12.84 1.26
N ASP A 27 -15.63 -11.90 0.35
CA ASP A 27 -14.77 -12.11 -0.82
C ASP A 27 -13.34 -12.44 -0.39
N ILE A 28 -12.83 -11.72 0.62
CA ILE A 28 -11.51 -11.96 1.18
C ILE A 28 -11.44 -13.33 1.87
N ALA A 29 -12.44 -13.65 2.69
CA ALA A 29 -12.52 -14.93 3.39
C ALA A 29 -12.54 -16.12 2.40
N GLU A 30 -13.31 -16.01 1.33
CA GLU A 30 -13.38 -17.01 0.26
C GLU A 30 -12.03 -17.20 -0.43
N LYS A 31 -11.33 -16.12 -0.78
CA LYS A 31 -9.99 -16.18 -1.38
C LYS A 31 -8.96 -16.84 -0.45
N VAL A 32 -9.03 -16.59 0.83
CA VAL A 32 -8.15 -17.20 1.84
C VAL A 32 -8.51 -18.68 2.08
N GLY A 33 -9.74 -19.07 1.77
CA GLY A 33 -10.26 -20.42 2.05
C GLY A 33 -10.71 -20.61 3.49
N ILE A 34 -11.20 -19.54 4.13
CA ILE A 34 -11.76 -19.54 5.50
C ILE A 34 -13.17 -18.97 5.49
N LYS A 35 -13.91 -19.21 6.56
CA LYS A 35 -15.24 -18.61 6.77
C LYS A 35 -15.11 -17.20 7.36
N ALA A 36 -16.07 -16.32 7.06
CA ALA A 36 -16.08 -14.94 7.56
C ALA A 36 -15.92 -14.84 9.09
N PRO A 37 -16.57 -15.66 9.94
CA PRO A 37 -16.33 -15.62 11.38
C PRO A 37 -14.87 -15.87 11.78
N SER A 38 -14.16 -16.72 11.06
CA SER A 38 -12.72 -16.94 11.27
C SER A 38 -11.88 -15.73 10.90
N LEU A 39 -12.24 -15.03 9.83
CA LEU A 39 -11.58 -13.78 9.43
C LEU A 39 -11.76 -12.70 10.49
N TYR A 40 -12.96 -12.53 11.03
CA TYR A 40 -13.27 -11.56 12.09
C TYR A 40 -12.52 -11.79 13.40
N LYS A 41 -11.99 -12.98 13.64
CA LYS A 41 -11.06 -13.23 14.76
C LYS A 41 -9.71 -12.52 14.59
N HIS A 42 -9.31 -12.24 13.36
CA HIS A 42 -8.04 -11.59 13.03
C HIS A 42 -8.19 -10.08 12.82
N TYR A 43 -9.27 -9.65 12.17
CA TYR A 43 -9.53 -8.26 11.82
C TYR A 43 -10.99 -7.90 12.08
N LYS A 44 -11.23 -6.81 12.77
CA LYS A 44 -12.56 -6.37 13.20
C LYS A 44 -13.50 -6.07 12.02
N ASN A 45 -12.98 -5.48 10.95
CA ASN A 45 -13.73 -5.05 9.77
C ASN A 45 -12.79 -4.86 8.58
N LYS A 46 -13.37 -4.53 7.42
CA LYS A 46 -12.63 -4.25 6.19
C LYS A 46 -11.63 -3.08 6.34
N GLN A 47 -12.01 -2.03 7.05
CA GLN A 47 -11.14 -0.88 7.30
C GLN A 47 -9.89 -1.29 8.11
N ALA A 48 -10.04 -2.13 9.13
CA ALA A 48 -8.91 -2.64 9.90
C ALA A 48 -7.92 -3.43 9.02
N ILE A 49 -8.42 -4.18 8.05
CA ILE A 49 -7.58 -4.88 7.05
C ILE A 49 -6.82 -3.85 6.18
N PHE A 50 -7.50 -2.83 5.70
CA PHE A 50 -6.90 -1.76 4.90
C PHE A 50 -5.80 -1.01 5.66
N GLU A 51 -6.06 -0.63 6.91
CA GLU A 51 -5.07 0.02 7.78
C GLU A 51 -3.85 -0.88 8.05
N ALA A 52 -4.08 -2.18 8.23
CA ALA A 52 -3.00 -3.14 8.40
C ALA A 52 -2.14 -3.30 7.13
N ILE A 53 -2.73 -3.20 5.94
CA ILE A 53 -2.00 -3.17 4.66
C ILE A 53 -1.08 -1.94 4.60
N ILE A 54 -1.57 -0.77 4.99
CA ILE A 54 -0.77 0.46 5.04
C ILE A 54 0.39 0.32 6.03
N THR A 55 0.12 -0.21 7.21
CA THR A 55 1.15 -0.45 8.23
C THR A 55 2.24 -1.41 7.73
N GLU A 56 1.84 -2.50 7.08
CA GLU A 56 2.78 -3.44 6.48
C GLU A 56 3.63 -2.79 5.38
N MET A 57 3.05 -1.92 4.55
CA MET A 57 3.80 -1.18 3.53
C MET A 57 4.83 -0.24 4.16
N ASN A 58 4.46 0.47 5.22
CA ASN A 58 5.38 1.32 5.96
C ASN A 58 6.56 0.52 6.55
N ASN A 59 6.26 -0.64 7.16
CA ASN A 59 7.31 -1.51 7.71
C ASN A 59 8.27 -2.00 6.62
N ARG A 60 7.74 -2.39 5.46
CA ARG A 60 8.56 -2.81 4.31
C ARG A 60 9.42 -1.68 3.78
N PHE A 61 8.88 -0.47 3.71
CA PHE A 61 9.62 0.72 3.30
C PHE A 61 10.77 1.04 4.28
N GLU A 62 10.51 0.99 5.58
CA GLU A 62 11.53 1.20 6.61
C GLU A 62 12.64 0.15 6.54
N GLN A 63 12.28 -1.12 6.37
CA GLN A 63 13.26 -2.20 6.20
C GLN A 63 14.12 -2.00 4.95
N GLN A 64 13.50 -1.57 3.84
CA GLN A 64 14.24 -1.28 2.61
C GLN A 64 15.19 -0.08 2.79
N ALA A 65 14.72 0.98 3.44
CA ALA A 65 15.55 2.14 3.77
C ALA A 65 16.76 1.77 4.63
N HIS A 66 16.56 0.92 5.63
CA HIS A 66 17.67 0.38 6.44
C HIS A 66 18.70 -0.39 5.60
N THR A 67 18.25 -1.24 4.69
CA THR A 67 19.13 -2.02 3.79
C THR A 67 19.98 -1.09 2.93
N LEU A 68 19.47 0.08 2.59
CA LEU A 68 20.15 1.08 1.77
C LEU A 68 20.92 2.13 2.60
N SER A 69 21.04 1.92 3.92
CA SER A 69 21.65 2.87 4.85
C SER A 69 21.03 4.26 4.87
N ILE A 70 19.73 4.33 4.51
CA ILE A 70 18.92 5.54 4.52
C ILE A 70 17.96 5.44 5.68
N ASN A 71 17.83 6.51 6.47
CA ASN A 71 16.86 6.56 7.57
C ASN A 71 15.45 6.89 7.07
N GLY A 72 15.34 7.74 6.06
CA GLY A 72 14.06 8.20 5.50
C GLY A 72 13.26 9.09 6.43
N THR A 73 13.69 9.25 7.68
CA THR A 73 13.03 10.06 8.71
C THR A 73 13.85 11.26 9.16
N ASP A 74 15.17 11.24 8.93
CA ASP A 74 16.07 12.35 9.21
C ASP A 74 16.76 12.84 7.94
N PRO A 75 16.24 13.88 7.28
CA PRO A 75 16.79 14.40 6.03
C PRO A 75 18.23 14.89 6.15
N THR A 76 18.63 15.34 7.34
CA THR A 76 19.99 15.85 7.58
C THR A 76 21.00 14.72 7.62
N ALA A 77 20.69 13.65 8.36
CA ALA A 77 21.52 12.46 8.43
C ALA A 77 21.60 11.78 7.05
N ASP A 78 20.49 11.65 6.34
CA ASP A 78 20.47 11.08 4.99
C ASP A 78 21.29 11.92 4.00
N ALA A 79 21.24 13.25 4.08
CA ALA A 79 22.04 14.13 3.25
C ALA A 79 23.55 13.96 3.46
N GLU A 80 23.98 13.75 4.69
CA GLU A 80 25.42 13.48 4.97
C GLU A 80 25.85 12.14 4.40
N VAL A 81 25.00 11.10 4.48
CA VAL A 81 25.26 9.80 3.84
C VAL A 81 25.42 9.96 2.33
N TYR A 82 24.52 10.68 1.67
CA TYR A 82 24.61 10.95 0.22
C TYR A 82 25.86 11.71 -0.18
N LYS A 83 26.24 12.74 0.59
CA LYS A 83 27.45 13.53 0.32
C LYS A 83 28.73 12.71 0.44
N SER A 84 28.74 11.67 1.27
CA SER A 84 29.89 10.79 1.46
C SER A 84 30.02 9.68 0.40
N MET A 85 28.98 9.48 -0.42
CA MET A 85 28.99 8.45 -1.47
C MET A 85 29.70 8.96 -2.72
N ASP A 86 30.45 8.09 -3.37
CA ASP A 86 30.94 8.30 -4.71
C ASP A 86 29.82 8.09 -5.77
N GLU A 87 30.11 8.45 -7.01
CA GLU A 87 29.15 8.40 -8.11
C GLU A 87 28.62 6.97 -8.35
N ASP A 88 29.49 5.97 -8.31
CA ASP A 88 29.11 4.57 -8.56
C ASP A 88 28.16 4.05 -7.48
N HIS A 89 28.40 4.40 -6.22
CA HIS A 89 27.50 4.04 -5.11
C HIS A 89 26.15 4.77 -5.21
N LEU A 90 26.12 6.03 -5.63
CA LEU A 90 24.89 6.78 -5.85
C LEU A 90 24.05 6.19 -6.99
N VAL A 91 24.69 5.84 -8.10
CA VAL A 91 24.02 5.20 -9.24
C VAL A 91 23.46 3.84 -8.84
N LYS A 92 24.25 3.04 -8.12
CA LYS A 92 23.81 1.75 -7.61
C LYS A 92 22.60 1.88 -6.67
N LEU A 93 22.66 2.80 -5.72
CA LEU A 93 21.58 3.08 -4.78
C LEU A 93 20.30 3.44 -5.51
N GLY A 94 20.37 4.37 -6.45
CA GLY A 94 19.23 4.79 -7.26
C GLY A 94 18.65 3.66 -8.10
N THR A 95 19.50 2.85 -8.69
CA THR A 95 19.09 1.68 -9.49
C THR A 95 18.41 0.62 -8.62
N ASP A 96 18.96 0.33 -7.45
CA ASP A 96 18.38 -0.66 -6.53
C ASP A 96 17.01 -0.20 -6.00
N LEU A 97 16.86 1.08 -5.62
CA LEU A 97 15.60 1.67 -5.21
C LEU A 97 14.55 1.62 -6.33
N PHE A 98 14.94 2.01 -7.53
CA PHE A 98 14.04 2.04 -8.69
C PHE A 98 13.60 0.63 -9.07
N THR A 99 14.53 -0.34 -9.07
CA THR A 99 14.26 -1.74 -9.34
C THR A 99 13.31 -2.32 -8.30
N TYR A 100 13.55 -2.07 -7.02
CA TYR A 100 12.64 -2.48 -5.95
C TYR A 100 11.25 -1.89 -6.15
N TYR A 101 11.15 -0.59 -6.34
CA TYR A 101 9.88 0.11 -6.51
C TYR A 101 9.06 -0.41 -7.70
N LEU A 102 9.73 -0.78 -8.80
CA LEU A 102 9.05 -1.28 -10.00
C LEU A 102 8.69 -2.77 -9.94
N HIS A 103 9.52 -3.59 -9.30
CA HIS A 103 9.41 -5.05 -9.40
C HIS A 103 8.87 -5.74 -8.16
N ASP A 104 8.94 -5.10 -6.98
CA ASP A 104 8.36 -5.68 -5.78
C ASP A 104 6.84 -5.87 -5.91
N THR A 105 6.40 -7.11 -5.75
CA THR A 105 5.00 -7.52 -5.99
C THR A 105 4.02 -6.83 -5.04
N TYR A 106 4.41 -6.66 -3.78
CA TYR A 106 3.58 -6.00 -2.78
C TYR A 106 3.43 -4.51 -3.10
N THR A 107 4.54 -3.84 -3.38
CA THR A 107 4.58 -2.42 -3.75
C THR A 107 3.77 -2.14 -5.02
N LYS A 108 3.85 -3.01 -6.02
CA LYS A 108 3.03 -2.89 -7.25
C LYS A 108 1.54 -2.91 -6.96
N ARG A 109 1.08 -3.90 -6.18
CA ARG A 109 -0.34 -4.03 -5.80
C ARG A 109 -0.79 -2.85 -4.95
N PHE A 110 0.05 -2.41 -4.01
CA PHE A 110 -0.23 -1.26 -3.15
C PHE A 110 -0.41 0.03 -3.96
N ARG A 111 0.51 0.32 -4.90
CA ARG A 111 0.38 1.48 -5.79
C ARG A 111 -0.89 1.43 -6.64
N LYS A 112 -1.21 0.26 -7.20
CA LYS A 112 -2.42 0.07 -8.00
C LYS A 112 -3.67 0.32 -7.16
N MET A 113 -3.72 -0.20 -5.94
CA MET A 113 -4.81 0.06 -4.99
C MET A 113 -4.98 1.56 -4.73
N LEU A 114 -3.90 2.27 -4.38
CA LEU A 114 -3.96 3.72 -4.14
C LEU A 114 -4.41 4.51 -5.38
N SER A 115 -3.95 4.11 -6.57
CA SER A 115 -4.36 4.75 -7.81
C SER A 115 -5.87 4.63 -8.05
N LEU A 116 -6.44 3.46 -7.81
CA LEU A 116 -7.89 3.24 -7.93
C LEU A 116 -8.69 4.12 -6.94
N GLU A 117 -8.23 4.22 -5.69
CA GLU A 117 -8.88 5.06 -4.68
C GLU A 117 -8.84 6.55 -5.07
N GLN A 118 -7.72 7.04 -5.59
CA GLN A 118 -7.60 8.42 -6.06
C GLN A 118 -8.58 8.73 -7.21
N PHE A 119 -8.77 7.81 -8.13
CA PHE A 119 -9.73 7.98 -9.22
C PHE A 119 -11.17 7.98 -8.74
N GLN A 120 -11.51 7.12 -7.79
CA GLN A 120 -12.85 7.05 -7.20
C GLN A 120 -13.18 8.33 -6.41
N ASP A 121 -12.26 8.85 -5.62
CA ASP A 121 -12.43 10.08 -4.85
C ASP A 121 -12.62 11.30 -5.76
N LYS A 122 -11.84 11.42 -6.83
CA LYS A 122 -12.03 12.47 -7.85
C LYS A 122 -13.39 12.38 -8.55
N GLY A 123 -13.86 11.17 -8.82
CA GLY A 123 -15.18 10.94 -9.38
C GLY A 123 -16.32 11.38 -8.46
N LEU A 124 -16.17 11.13 -7.16
CA LEU A 124 -17.12 11.55 -6.13
C LEU A 124 -17.12 13.06 -5.92
N ARG A 125 -15.97 13.72 -5.93
CA ARG A 125 -15.84 15.18 -5.86
C ARG A 125 -16.48 15.87 -7.06
N ARG A 126 -16.31 15.32 -8.26
CA ARG A 126 -16.92 15.85 -9.48
C ARG A 126 -18.45 15.73 -9.45
N LYS A 127 -18.99 14.63 -8.91
CA LYS A 127 -20.45 14.44 -8.73
C LYS A 127 -21.03 15.37 -7.66
N ARG A 128 -20.29 15.70 -6.62
CA ARG A 128 -20.71 16.68 -5.60
C ARG A 128 -20.76 18.09 -6.19
N SER A 129 -19.70 18.50 -6.90
CA SER A 129 -19.62 19.82 -7.53
C SER A 129 -20.72 20.09 -8.54
N THR A 130 -21.17 19.07 -9.29
CA THR A 130 -22.28 19.22 -10.24
C THR A 130 -23.67 19.25 -9.57
N LYS A 131 -23.82 18.63 -8.39
CA LYS A 131 -25.08 18.72 -7.62
C LYS A 131 -25.24 20.06 -6.93
N ASP A 132 -24.15 20.64 -6.44
CA ASP A 132 -24.18 21.94 -5.76
C ASP A 132 -24.41 23.13 -6.74
N CYS A 133 -24.10 22.94 -8.03
CA CYS A 133 -24.37 23.93 -9.07
C CYS A 133 -25.84 23.98 -9.57
N PHE A 134 -26.69 23.02 -9.21
CA PHE A 134 -28.07 22.91 -9.67
C PHE A 134 -29.13 22.92 -8.55
N SER A 135 -28.77 23.34 -7.34
CA SER A 135 -29.75 23.63 -6.28
C SER A 135 -30.21 25.09 -6.39
N PRO A 136 -31.52 25.34 -6.56
CA PRO A 136 -32.05 26.71 -6.54
C PRO A 136 -31.98 27.31 -5.14
#